data_ab535ca9bec3b2be0be9f0ed329aea85
#
_entry.id   ab535ca9bec3b2be0be9f0ed329aea85
#
_cell.length_a   1.000
_cell.length_b   1.000
_cell.length_c   1.000
_cell.angle_alpha   90.00
_cell.angle_beta   90.00
_cell.angle_gamma   90.00
#
_symmetry.space_group_name_H-M   'P 1'
#
loop_
_entity.id
_entity.type
_entity.pdbx_description
1 polymer ?
#
loop_
_entity_poly.entity_id
_entity_poly.type
_entity_poly.pdbx_seq_one_letter_code
_entity_poly.pdbx_strand_id
1 'polypeptide(L)'
;MTKATLSTPFSAARVALLCRNRALEDLPALGIGAGVLVGLNLLTLLFAGRTFMNDADGQSWTFAIMLAGFILASAAFKGMHDGRGGTDWILLPASGAEKYVAALFSYLFAYPIAASVATMALSAILSLIELAAGGPGGNIWNPIAAIGLKGWANYAIAALVLAVGSATFRKRALIKTIGVIVAYSLAAAGIFFLAVFIVRDLRGLPSFSFIASHGGFSVDGDFSWKAPPAASVLLDIARYAILPISALAYGYFRVAEKEALDEVQ
;
A
#
# COMPACT_ATOMS: atom_id res chain seq x y z
N MET A 1 -12.26 -5.28 44.41
CA MET A 1 -13.18 -4.48 43.59
C MET A 1 -12.91 -4.78 42.13
N THR A 2 -13.69 -5.68 41.53
CA THR A 2 -13.58 -6.04 40.12
C THR A 2 -14.19 -4.87 39.31
N LYS A 3 -13.36 -4.02 38.71
CA LYS A 3 -13.82 -3.08 37.69
C LYS A 3 -14.36 -3.90 36.51
N ALA A 4 -15.68 -3.97 36.41
CA ALA A 4 -16.32 -4.42 35.19
C ALA A 4 -15.87 -3.44 34.08
N THR A 5 -14.93 -3.85 33.24
CA THR A 5 -14.65 -3.18 31.99
C THR A 5 -15.95 -3.24 31.18
N LEU A 6 -16.69 -2.14 31.16
CA LEU A 6 -17.83 -1.96 30.27
C LEU A 6 -17.27 -2.01 28.84
N SER A 7 -17.20 -3.21 28.29
CA SER A 7 -16.89 -3.40 26.88
C SER A 7 -18.04 -2.76 26.10
N THR A 8 -17.82 -1.54 25.63
CA THR A 8 -18.80 -0.87 24.77
C THR A 8 -18.97 -1.76 23.53
N PRO A 9 -20.21 -2.15 23.19
CA PRO A 9 -20.46 -3.00 22.04
C PRO A 9 -19.94 -2.32 20.76
N PHE A 10 -19.38 -3.10 19.82
CA PHE A 10 -18.89 -2.63 18.53
C PHE A 10 -19.98 -1.86 17.78
N SER A 11 -19.66 -0.64 17.32
CA SER A 11 -20.62 0.23 16.62
C SER A 11 -20.06 0.66 15.27
N ALA A 12 -20.75 0.25 14.20
CA ALA A 12 -20.43 0.66 12.84
C ALA A 12 -20.53 2.20 12.65
N ALA A 13 -21.44 2.86 13.38
CA ALA A 13 -21.58 4.32 13.33
C ALA A 13 -20.32 5.02 13.86
N ARG A 14 -19.72 4.52 14.96
CA ARG A 14 -18.45 5.05 15.48
C ARG A 14 -17.30 4.82 14.51
N VAL A 15 -17.24 3.64 13.88
CA VAL A 15 -16.23 3.35 12.83
C VAL A 15 -16.38 4.34 11.66
N ALA A 16 -17.59 4.60 11.17
CA ALA A 16 -17.85 5.56 10.10
C ALA A 16 -17.40 6.99 10.47
N LEU A 17 -17.66 7.43 11.70
CA LEU A 17 -17.19 8.74 12.19
C LEU A 17 -15.66 8.80 12.26
N LEU A 18 -15.00 7.74 12.72
CA LEU A 18 -13.55 7.65 12.74
C LEU A 18 -12.96 7.71 11.34
N CYS A 19 -13.55 7.01 10.37
CA CYS A 19 -13.13 7.07 8.95
C CYS A 19 -13.30 8.49 8.39
N ARG A 20 -14.42 9.16 8.69
CA ARG A 20 -14.66 10.54 8.26
C ARG A 20 -13.61 11.51 8.83
N ASN A 21 -13.32 11.41 10.13
CA ASN A 21 -12.32 12.27 10.75
C ASN A 21 -10.94 12.07 10.12
N ARG A 22 -10.51 10.83 9.89
CA ARG A 22 -9.26 10.52 9.18
C ARG A 22 -9.24 11.11 7.77
N ALA A 23 -10.31 10.96 7.01
CA ALA A 23 -10.41 11.55 5.67
C ALA A 23 -10.22 13.07 5.72
N LEU A 24 -10.78 13.75 6.72
CA LEU A 24 -10.60 15.20 6.90
C LEU A 24 -9.17 15.57 7.32
N GLU A 25 -8.51 14.75 8.13
CA GLU A 25 -7.11 14.95 8.54
C GLU A 25 -6.15 14.75 7.34
N ASP A 26 -6.42 13.80 6.45
CA ASP A 26 -5.60 13.50 5.29
C ASP A 26 -5.86 14.46 4.10
N LEU A 27 -7.00 15.13 4.08
CA LEU A 27 -7.43 16.00 2.98
C LEU A 27 -6.41 17.10 2.60
N PRO A 28 -5.76 17.80 3.55
CA PRO A 28 -4.74 18.80 3.21
C PRO A 28 -3.52 18.18 2.50
N ALA A 29 -3.05 17.03 2.96
CA ALA A 29 -1.92 16.34 2.33
C ALA A 29 -2.26 15.86 0.90
N LEU A 30 -3.47 15.32 0.72
CA LEU A 30 -3.98 14.92 -0.59
C LEU A 30 -4.17 16.12 -1.51
N GLY A 31 -4.67 17.25 -0.98
CA GLY A 31 -4.83 18.49 -1.74
C GLY A 31 -3.49 19.06 -2.22
N ILE A 32 -2.46 19.05 -1.38
CA ILE A 32 -1.10 19.46 -1.77
C ILE A 32 -0.56 18.52 -2.86
N GLY A 33 -0.70 17.20 -2.68
CA GLY A 33 -0.28 16.21 -3.67
C GLY A 33 -0.98 16.41 -5.02
N ALA A 34 -2.30 16.60 -5.01
CA ALA A 34 -3.06 16.88 -6.23
C ALA A 34 -2.63 18.20 -6.89
N GLY A 35 -2.38 19.25 -6.09
CA GLY A 35 -1.89 20.54 -6.59
C GLY A 35 -0.52 20.43 -7.26
N VAL A 36 0.40 19.65 -6.71
CA VAL A 36 1.71 19.37 -7.33
C VAL A 36 1.54 18.63 -8.65
N LEU A 37 0.68 17.61 -8.69
CA LEU A 37 0.40 16.88 -9.93
C LEU A 37 -0.19 17.78 -11.02
N VAL A 38 -1.17 18.62 -10.67
CA VAL A 38 -1.74 19.60 -11.60
C VAL A 38 -0.70 20.58 -12.09
N GLY A 39 0.11 21.13 -11.19
CA GLY A 39 1.18 22.07 -11.52
C GLY A 39 2.21 21.48 -12.49
N LEU A 40 2.64 20.24 -12.26
CA LEU A 40 3.55 19.52 -13.16
C LEU A 40 2.93 19.29 -14.53
N ASN A 41 1.65 18.91 -14.59
CA ASN A 41 0.96 18.72 -15.86
C ASN A 41 0.77 20.02 -16.65
N LEU A 42 0.45 21.13 -15.99
CA LEU A 42 0.37 22.43 -16.63
C LEU A 42 1.74 22.91 -17.14
N LEU A 43 2.80 22.68 -16.37
CA LEU A 43 4.18 22.97 -16.79
C LEU A 43 4.55 22.20 -18.07
N THR A 44 4.29 20.89 -18.09
CA THR A 44 4.59 20.07 -19.29
C THR A 44 3.72 20.45 -20.48
N LEU A 45 2.46 20.84 -20.25
CA LEU A 45 1.61 21.36 -21.31
C LEU A 45 2.19 22.65 -21.93
N LEU A 46 2.66 23.57 -21.10
CA LEU A 46 3.25 24.83 -21.56
C LEU A 46 4.54 24.63 -22.35
N PHE A 47 5.41 23.72 -21.93
CA PHE A 47 6.73 23.53 -22.57
C PHE A 47 6.76 22.45 -23.65
N ALA A 48 5.94 21.41 -23.54
CA ALA A 48 5.94 20.27 -24.45
C ALA A 48 4.66 20.12 -25.29
N GLY A 49 3.67 20.98 -25.08
CA GLY A 49 2.39 20.94 -25.80
C GLY A 49 1.50 19.73 -25.46
N ARG A 50 1.86 18.97 -24.45
CA ARG A 50 1.10 17.81 -23.95
C ARG A 50 1.23 17.66 -22.46
N THR A 51 0.26 17.04 -21.81
CA THR A 51 0.29 16.77 -20.37
C THR A 51 1.21 15.59 -20.05
N PHE A 52 1.91 15.69 -18.93
CA PHE A 52 2.83 14.63 -18.45
C PHE A 52 2.11 13.30 -18.17
N MET A 53 0.87 13.37 -17.71
CA MET A 53 0.08 12.20 -17.32
C MET A 53 -0.83 11.69 -18.44
N ASN A 54 -0.68 12.18 -19.68
CA ASN A 54 -1.42 11.71 -20.85
C ASN A 54 -0.65 10.56 -21.54
N ASP A 55 -0.07 9.66 -20.76
CA ASP A 55 0.49 8.42 -21.25
C ASP A 55 -0.65 7.43 -21.58
N ALA A 56 -0.54 6.76 -22.72
CA ALA A 56 -1.57 5.84 -23.21
C ALA A 56 -1.90 4.72 -22.21
N ASP A 57 -0.93 4.36 -21.39
CA ASP A 57 -1.05 3.25 -20.43
C ASP A 57 -1.46 3.69 -19.02
N GLY A 58 -1.52 4.99 -18.74
CA GLY A 58 -1.89 5.54 -17.42
C GLY A 58 -0.95 5.13 -16.28
N GLN A 59 0.30 4.79 -16.59
CA GLN A 59 1.27 4.33 -15.59
C GLN A 59 1.59 5.42 -14.56
N SER A 60 1.68 6.67 -15.00
CA SER A 60 1.93 7.83 -14.13
C SER A 60 0.82 8.03 -13.12
N TRP A 61 -0.46 7.89 -13.53
CA TRP A 61 -1.61 7.93 -12.64
C TRP A 61 -1.62 6.77 -11.65
N THR A 62 -1.37 5.55 -12.13
CA THR A 62 -1.27 4.36 -11.29
C THR A 62 -0.19 4.55 -10.22
N PHE A 63 1.00 5.00 -10.62
CA PHE A 63 2.10 5.25 -9.69
C PHE A 63 1.73 6.31 -8.64
N ALA A 64 1.12 7.43 -9.06
CA ALA A 64 0.73 8.50 -8.15
C ALA A 64 -0.29 8.03 -7.09
N ILE A 65 -1.34 7.30 -7.50
CA ILE A 65 -2.34 6.72 -6.58
C ILE A 65 -1.67 5.75 -5.60
N MET A 66 -0.88 4.81 -6.11
CA MET A 66 -0.25 3.79 -5.28
C MET A 66 0.71 4.42 -4.27
N LEU A 67 1.57 5.35 -4.73
CA LEU A 67 2.54 6.02 -3.86
C LEU A 67 1.86 6.83 -2.75
N ALA A 68 0.86 7.64 -3.09
CA ALA A 68 0.11 8.42 -2.10
C ALA A 68 -0.58 7.51 -1.08
N GLY A 69 -1.21 6.42 -1.54
CA GLY A 69 -1.85 5.44 -0.66
C GLY A 69 -0.86 4.75 0.28
N PHE A 70 0.34 4.42 -0.19
CA PHE A 70 1.39 3.83 0.65
C PHE A 70 1.91 4.80 1.70
N ILE A 71 2.09 6.07 1.35
CA ILE A 71 2.48 7.12 2.31
C ILE A 71 1.43 7.26 3.39
N LEU A 72 0.14 7.36 3.02
CA LEU A 72 -0.96 7.49 3.96
C LEU A 72 -1.10 6.24 4.84
N ALA A 73 -1.08 5.04 4.26
CA ALA A 73 -1.13 3.79 5.01
C ALA A 73 0.03 3.66 6.00
N SER A 74 1.23 4.13 5.64
CA SER A 74 2.39 4.14 6.54
C SER A 74 2.26 5.10 7.72
N ALA A 75 1.30 6.01 7.68
CA ALA A 75 0.98 6.95 8.76
C ALA A 75 -0.30 6.56 9.53
N ALA A 76 -0.94 5.43 9.18
CA ALA A 76 -2.25 5.02 9.69
C ALA A 76 -2.37 5.00 11.22
N PHE A 77 -1.31 4.61 11.91
CA PHE A 77 -1.26 4.52 13.39
C PHE A 77 -0.26 5.51 14.01
N LYS A 78 0.14 6.56 13.27
CA LYS A 78 1.09 7.55 13.76
C LYS A 78 0.61 8.21 15.07
N GLY A 79 -0.66 8.58 15.15
CA GLY A 79 -1.27 9.20 16.34
C GLY A 79 -1.12 8.37 17.61
N MET A 80 -1.08 7.03 17.50
CA MET A 80 -0.88 6.12 18.64
C MET A 80 0.50 6.29 19.31
N HIS A 81 1.49 6.79 18.58
CA HIS A 81 2.89 6.91 19.03
C HIS A 81 3.31 8.33 19.42
N ASP A 82 2.53 9.35 19.11
CA ASP A 82 2.83 10.74 19.44
C ASP A 82 2.50 11.01 20.90
N GLY A 83 3.38 11.74 21.62
CA GLY A 83 3.21 12.02 23.05
C GLY A 83 1.92 12.81 23.36
N ARG A 84 1.49 13.73 22.48
CA ARG A 84 0.21 14.43 22.57
C ARG A 84 -0.90 13.68 21.85
N GLY A 85 -0.64 13.15 20.67
CA GLY A 85 -1.59 12.35 19.88
C GLY A 85 -1.94 11.01 20.52
N GLY A 86 -1.06 10.42 21.33
CA GLY A 86 -1.36 9.24 22.12
C GLY A 86 -2.48 9.48 23.14
N THR A 87 -2.49 10.65 23.77
CA THR A 87 -3.58 11.06 24.66
C THR A 87 -4.90 11.20 23.89
N ASP A 88 -4.86 11.87 22.73
CA ASP A 88 -6.05 12.02 21.88
C ASP A 88 -6.56 10.67 21.38
N TRP A 89 -5.66 9.75 21.04
CA TRP A 89 -6.00 8.38 20.63
C TRP A 89 -6.74 7.61 21.73
N ILE A 90 -6.29 7.73 22.99
CA ILE A 90 -6.88 7.04 24.14
C ILE A 90 -8.25 7.69 24.49
N LEU A 91 -8.35 9.03 24.45
CA LEU A 91 -9.55 9.77 24.77
C LEU A 91 -10.69 9.57 23.73
N LEU A 92 -10.41 9.03 22.54
CA LEU A 92 -11.46 8.70 21.59
C LEU A 92 -12.41 7.64 22.17
N PRO A 93 -13.73 7.91 22.24
CA PRO A 93 -14.71 7.01 22.84
C PRO A 93 -15.04 5.84 21.90
N ALA A 94 -14.03 5.06 21.57
CA ALA A 94 -14.11 3.91 20.66
C ALA A 94 -13.16 2.81 21.15
N SER A 95 -13.55 1.56 20.95
CA SER A 95 -12.71 0.41 21.29
C SER A 95 -11.50 0.32 20.35
N GLY A 96 -10.40 -0.32 20.81
CA GLY A 96 -9.21 -0.57 19.97
C GLY A 96 -9.51 -1.30 18.68
N ALA A 97 -10.48 -2.24 18.74
CA ALA A 97 -10.98 -2.92 17.54
C ALA A 97 -11.63 -1.95 16.55
N GLU A 98 -12.46 -1.02 17.02
CA GLU A 98 -13.10 -0.01 16.17
C GLU A 98 -12.09 0.94 15.54
N LYS A 99 -11.10 1.40 16.33
CA LYS A 99 -10.00 2.24 15.84
C LYS A 99 -9.15 1.53 14.80
N TYR A 100 -8.85 0.24 15.04
CA TYR A 100 -8.09 -0.59 14.11
C TYR A 100 -8.83 -0.80 12.80
N VAL A 101 -10.11 -1.22 12.88
CA VAL A 101 -10.94 -1.43 11.70
C VAL A 101 -11.13 -0.14 10.91
N ALA A 102 -11.39 0.99 11.59
CA ALA A 102 -11.52 2.28 10.94
C ALA A 102 -10.25 2.68 10.18
N ALA A 103 -9.07 2.47 10.79
CA ALA A 103 -7.80 2.75 10.13
C ALA A 103 -7.61 1.92 8.87
N LEU A 104 -7.81 0.62 8.96
CA LEU A 104 -7.65 -0.27 7.81
C LEU A 104 -8.69 0.03 6.72
N PHE A 105 -9.95 0.21 7.08
CA PHE A 105 -10.99 0.52 6.12
C PHE A 105 -10.70 1.82 5.35
N SER A 106 -10.20 2.85 6.05
CA SER A 106 -9.85 4.12 5.42
C SER A 106 -8.80 3.96 4.33
N TYR A 107 -7.73 3.20 4.57
CA TYR A 107 -6.61 3.12 3.62
C TYR A 107 -6.70 1.96 2.63
N LEU A 108 -7.39 0.86 2.98
CA LEU A 108 -7.55 -0.28 2.07
C LEU A 108 -8.73 -0.10 1.10
N PHE A 109 -9.79 0.62 1.51
CA PHE A 109 -11.01 0.73 0.72
C PHE A 109 -11.40 2.18 0.42
N ALA A 110 -11.56 3.03 1.44
CA ALA A 110 -12.06 4.38 1.24
C ALA A 110 -11.10 5.24 0.39
N TYR A 111 -9.80 5.19 0.68
CA TYR A 111 -8.80 5.92 -0.10
C TYR A 111 -8.74 5.47 -1.57
N PRO A 112 -8.62 4.18 -1.93
CA PRO A 112 -8.62 3.76 -3.33
C PRO A 112 -9.84 4.22 -4.11
N ILE A 113 -11.03 4.15 -3.50
CA ILE A 113 -12.27 4.60 -4.13
C ILE A 113 -12.23 6.11 -4.36
N ALA A 114 -11.91 6.88 -3.32
CA ALA A 114 -11.83 8.34 -3.39
C ALA A 114 -10.75 8.81 -4.39
N ALA A 115 -9.57 8.21 -4.34
CA ALA A 115 -8.47 8.50 -5.26
C ALA A 115 -8.85 8.16 -6.72
N SER A 116 -9.55 7.05 -6.94
CA SER A 116 -10.03 6.67 -8.27
C SER A 116 -11.00 7.71 -8.84
N VAL A 117 -11.97 8.14 -8.04
CA VAL A 117 -12.95 9.17 -8.46
C VAL A 117 -12.23 10.51 -8.71
N ALA A 118 -11.35 10.91 -7.80
CA ALA A 118 -10.61 12.17 -7.92
C ALA A 118 -9.69 12.20 -9.15
N THR A 119 -8.98 11.11 -9.43
CA THR A 119 -8.08 11.04 -10.60
C THR A 119 -8.85 10.92 -11.91
N MET A 120 -10.01 10.25 -11.95
CA MET A 120 -10.90 10.29 -13.11
C MET A 120 -11.37 11.73 -13.42
N ALA A 121 -11.84 12.45 -12.40
CA ALA A 121 -12.27 13.84 -12.55
C ALA A 121 -11.10 14.74 -13.00
N LEU A 122 -9.93 14.57 -12.39
CA LEU A 122 -8.74 15.35 -12.71
C LEU A 122 -8.24 15.06 -14.14
N SER A 123 -8.21 13.80 -14.56
CA SER A 123 -7.82 13.44 -15.94
C SER A 123 -8.78 14.01 -16.97
N ALA A 124 -10.09 14.03 -16.66
CA ALA A 124 -11.08 14.67 -17.52
C ALA A 124 -10.87 16.19 -17.66
N ILE A 125 -10.58 16.88 -16.55
CA ILE A 125 -10.28 18.31 -16.56
C ILE A 125 -9.01 18.60 -17.36
N LEU A 126 -7.94 17.83 -17.15
CA LEU A 126 -6.68 18.01 -17.89
C LEU A 126 -6.87 17.74 -19.40
N SER A 127 -7.66 16.73 -19.75
CA SER A 127 -8.01 16.44 -21.17
C SER A 127 -8.77 17.60 -21.82
N LEU A 128 -9.71 18.23 -21.10
CA LEU A 128 -10.43 19.41 -21.59
C LEU A 128 -9.51 20.62 -21.76
N ILE A 129 -8.57 20.85 -20.82
CA ILE A 129 -7.58 21.93 -20.93
C ILE A 129 -6.66 21.70 -22.14
N GLU A 130 -6.18 20.48 -22.34
CA GLU A 130 -5.36 20.12 -23.48
C GLU A 130 -6.10 20.34 -24.81
N LEU A 131 -7.35 19.94 -24.90
CA LEU A 131 -8.20 20.19 -26.05
C LEU A 131 -8.41 21.69 -26.32
N ALA A 132 -8.64 22.48 -25.27
CA ALA A 132 -8.79 23.94 -25.38
C ALA A 132 -7.48 24.62 -25.80
N ALA A 133 -6.32 24.05 -25.50
CA ALA A 133 -5.01 24.51 -25.93
C ALA A 133 -4.65 24.07 -27.36
N GLY A 134 -5.56 23.42 -28.10
CA GLY A 134 -5.33 22.92 -29.46
C GLY A 134 -4.54 21.62 -29.55
N GLY A 135 -4.40 20.92 -28.44
CA GLY A 135 -3.82 19.58 -28.39
C GLY A 135 -4.81 18.50 -28.83
N PRO A 136 -4.33 17.24 -28.97
CA PRO A 136 -5.16 16.12 -29.42
C PRO A 136 -6.30 15.73 -28.46
N GLY A 137 -6.32 16.29 -27.24
CA GLY A 137 -7.19 15.85 -26.17
C GLY A 137 -6.78 14.45 -25.66
N GLY A 138 -6.65 14.28 -24.36
CA GLY A 138 -6.28 12.99 -23.77
C GLY A 138 -7.47 12.08 -23.54
N ASN A 139 -7.22 10.80 -23.38
CA ASN A 139 -8.21 9.85 -22.90
C ASN A 139 -8.51 10.09 -21.42
N ILE A 140 -9.78 10.03 -21.02
CA ILE A 140 -10.13 9.99 -19.60
C ILE A 140 -9.62 8.67 -19.03
N TRP A 141 -8.69 8.77 -18.09
CA TRP A 141 -8.10 7.61 -17.49
C TRP A 141 -9.06 6.91 -16.51
N ASN A 142 -9.25 5.60 -16.70
CA ASN A 142 -10.10 4.78 -15.86
C ASN A 142 -9.24 3.88 -14.95
N PRO A 143 -9.08 4.22 -13.63
CA PRO A 143 -8.25 3.47 -12.71
C PRO A 143 -8.72 2.04 -12.48
N ILE A 144 -10.04 1.79 -12.57
CA ILE A 144 -10.60 0.45 -12.34
C ILE A 144 -10.15 -0.51 -13.44
N ALA A 145 -10.19 -0.06 -14.69
CA ALA A 145 -9.76 -0.85 -15.84
C ALA A 145 -8.22 -0.96 -15.93
N ALA A 146 -7.51 0.16 -15.70
CA ALA A 146 -6.06 0.23 -15.86
C ALA A 146 -5.31 -0.58 -14.78
N ILE A 147 -5.72 -0.48 -13.52
CA ILE A 147 -5.09 -1.18 -12.40
C ILE A 147 -5.57 -2.63 -12.32
N GLY A 148 -6.85 -2.86 -12.59
CA GLY A 148 -7.48 -4.17 -12.53
C GLY A 148 -7.55 -4.77 -11.11
N LEU A 149 -8.31 -5.82 -10.96
CA LEU A 149 -8.55 -6.46 -9.64
C LEU A 149 -7.24 -6.93 -8.98
N LYS A 150 -6.34 -7.52 -9.75
CA LYS A 150 -5.05 -8.02 -9.23
C LYS A 150 -4.15 -6.88 -8.74
N GLY A 151 -4.14 -5.75 -9.44
CA GLY A 151 -3.40 -4.55 -9.03
C GLY A 151 -3.94 -3.98 -7.72
N TRP A 152 -5.26 -3.87 -7.60
CA TRP A 152 -5.90 -3.41 -6.36
C TRP A 152 -5.69 -4.37 -5.19
N ALA A 153 -5.72 -5.67 -5.41
CA ALA A 153 -5.39 -6.66 -4.39
C ALA A 153 -3.94 -6.52 -3.91
N ASN A 154 -3.00 -6.34 -4.84
CA ASN A 154 -1.59 -6.09 -4.50
C ASN A 154 -1.40 -4.80 -3.72
N TYR A 155 -2.12 -3.72 -4.10
CA TYR A 155 -2.16 -2.47 -3.34
C TYR A 155 -2.64 -2.72 -1.92
N ALA A 156 -3.78 -3.39 -1.74
CA ALA A 156 -4.36 -3.63 -0.42
C ALA A 156 -3.41 -4.41 0.49
N ILE A 157 -2.72 -5.42 -0.03
CA ILE A 157 -1.72 -6.20 0.72
C ILE A 157 -0.54 -5.30 1.13
N ALA A 158 0.01 -4.52 0.21
CA ALA A 158 1.13 -3.63 0.49
C ALA A 158 0.74 -2.53 1.49
N ALA A 159 -0.43 -1.89 1.31
CA ALA A 159 -0.97 -0.89 2.22
C ALA A 159 -1.21 -1.46 3.62
N LEU A 160 -1.73 -2.70 3.72
CA LEU A 160 -1.89 -3.41 4.99
C LEU A 160 -0.55 -3.61 5.70
N VAL A 161 0.47 -4.10 5.00
CA VAL A 161 1.82 -4.30 5.57
C VAL A 161 2.41 -2.97 6.06
N LEU A 162 2.24 -1.88 5.30
CA LEU A 162 2.70 -0.55 5.69
C LEU A 162 1.91 0.01 6.89
N ALA A 163 0.59 -0.23 6.96
CA ALA A 163 -0.23 0.14 8.10
C ALA A 163 0.19 -0.61 9.37
N VAL A 164 0.42 -1.92 9.27
CA VAL A 164 0.94 -2.73 10.38
C VAL A 164 2.34 -2.27 10.80
N GLY A 165 3.18 -1.91 9.84
CA GLY A 165 4.48 -1.28 10.11
C GLY A 165 4.34 0.03 10.89
N SER A 166 3.31 0.85 10.60
CA SER A 166 3.04 2.08 11.34
C SER A 166 2.55 1.83 12.78
N ALA A 167 1.87 0.71 13.03
CA ALA A 167 1.51 0.29 14.39
C ALA A 167 2.73 -0.22 15.19
N THR A 168 3.76 -0.71 14.50
CA THR A 168 4.94 -1.31 15.13
C THR A 168 6.04 -0.28 15.41
N PHE A 169 6.29 0.64 14.45
CA PHE A 169 7.42 1.56 14.52
C PHE A 169 6.99 2.97 14.94
N ARG A 170 7.49 3.43 16.08
CA ARG A 170 7.17 4.76 16.64
C ARG A 170 7.61 5.94 15.77
N LYS A 171 8.74 5.83 15.08
CA LYS A 171 9.31 6.91 14.24
C LYS A 171 9.75 6.35 12.90
N ARG A 172 9.52 7.11 11.81
CA ARG A 172 9.93 6.75 10.44
C ARG A 172 9.39 5.39 10.00
N ALA A 173 8.12 5.11 10.29
CA ALA A 173 7.49 3.82 10.05
C ALA A 173 7.66 3.34 8.60
N LEU A 174 7.42 4.21 7.61
CA LEU A 174 7.58 3.91 6.19
C LEU A 174 8.99 3.36 5.88
N ILE A 175 10.04 4.11 6.26
CA ILE A 175 11.42 3.74 5.95
C ILE A 175 11.80 2.43 6.64
N LYS A 176 11.41 2.26 7.90
CA LYS A 176 11.71 1.03 8.66
C LYS A 176 10.96 -0.17 8.09
N THR A 177 9.68 -0.02 7.73
CA THR A 177 8.90 -1.10 7.14
C THR A 177 9.47 -1.51 5.78
N ILE A 178 9.80 -0.54 4.91
CA ILE A 178 10.48 -0.81 3.64
C ILE A 178 11.84 -1.48 3.91
N GLY A 179 12.63 -0.99 4.86
CA GLY A 179 13.90 -1.59 5.24
C GLY A 179 13.77 -3.05 5.66
N VAL A 180 12.75 -3.40 6.46
CA VAL A 180 12.47 -4.79 6.86
C VAL A 180 12.06 -5.63 5.64
N ILE A 181 11.19 -5.12 4.76
CA ILE A 181 10.78 -5.82 3.54
C ILE A 181 12.01 -6.09 2.65
N VAL A 182 12.84 -5.09 2.43
CA VAL A 182 14.07 -5.21 1.62
C VAL A 182 15.04 -6.20 2.24
N ALA A 183 15.29 -6.10 3.55
CA ALA A 183 16.16 -7.04 4.25
C ALA A 183 15.66 -8.48 4.15
N TYR A 184 14.34 -8.68 4.34
CA TYR A 184 13.72 -10.00 4.17
C TYR A 184 13.84 -10.51 2.74
N SER A 185 13.60 -9.66 1.74
CA SER A 185 13.72 -10.03 0.32
C SER A 185 15.14 -10.39 -0.06
N LEU A 186 16.14 -9.65 0.45
CA LEU A 186 17.56 -9.95 0.24
C LEU A 186 17.97 -11.26 0.91
N ALA A 187 17.50 -11.50 2.14
CA ALA A 187 17.75 -12.76 2.83
C ALA A 187 17.13 -13.96 2.10
N ALA A 188 15.88 -13.83 1.67
CA ALA A 188 15.19 -14.86 0.89
C ALA A 188 15.89 -15.12 -0.46
N ALA A 189 16.30 -14.06 -1.17
CA ALA A 189 17.10 -14.18 -2.39
C ALA A 189 18.44 -14.87 -2.11
N GLY A 190 19.14 -14.50 -1.05
CA GLY A 190 20.40 -15.11 -0.64
C GLY A 190 20.26 -16.60 -0.36
N ILE A 191 19.22 -17.00 0.38
CA ILE A 191 18.91 -18.43 0.65
C ILE A 191 18.61 -19.16 -0.66
N PHE A 192 17.82 -18.54 -1.55
CA PHE A 192 17.50 -19.12 -2.86
C PHE A 192 18.77 -19.34 -3.70
N PHE A 193 19.63 -18.31 -3.81
CA PHE A 193 20.90 -18.43 -4.53
C PHE A 193 21.82 -19.49 -3.94
N LEU A 194 21.90 -19.55 -2.59
CA LEU A 194 22.68 -20.58 -1.92
C LEU A 194 22.15 -21.97 -2.24
N ALA A 195 20.83 -22.17 -2.19
CA ALA A 195 20.20 -23.44 -2.54
C ALA A 195 20.49 -23.85 -4.00
N VAL A 196 20.37 -22.90 -4.93
CA VAL A 196 20.71 -23.13 -6.35
C VAL A 196 22.19 -23.49 -6.51
N PHE A 197 23.10 -22.79 -5.80
CA PHE A 197 24.52 -23.05 -5.85
C PHE A 197 24.86 -24.48 -5.35
N ILE A 198 24.28 -24.89 -4.20
CA ILE A 198 24.46 -26.24 -3.63
C ILE A 198 23.94 -27.32 -4.61
N VAL A 199 22.74 -27.14 -5.17
CA VAL A 199 22.17 -28.10 -6.12
C VAL A 199 23.03 -28.22 -7.38
N ARG A 200 23.57 -27.09 -7.85
CA ARG A 200 24.50 -27.05 -8.99
C ARG A 200 25.74 -27.88 -8.71
N ASP A 201 26.39 -27.64 -7.58
CA ASP A 201 27.65 -28.29 -7.22
C ASP A 201 27.45 -29.82 -7.08
N LEU A 202 26.33 -30.23 -6.43
CA LEU A 202 25.97 -31.61 -6.26
C LEU A 202 25.63 -32.35 -7.58
N ARG A 203 25.16 -31.62 -8.61
CA ARG A 203 24.77 -32.21 -9.90
C ARG A 203 25.73 -31.98 -11.05
N GLY A 204 26.85 -31.28 -10.82
CA GLY A 204 27.86 -31.00 -11.85
C GLY A 204 27.31 -30.17 -13.02
N LEU A 205 26.34 -29.27 -12.79
CA LEU A 205 25.72 -28.47 -13.84
C LEU A 205 26.62 -27.30 -14.28
N PRO A 206 26.60 -26.89 -15.57
CA PRO A 206 27.44 -25.81 -16.08
C PRO A 206 27.11 -24.42 -15.48
N SER A 207 27.96 -23.44 -15.74
CA SER A 207 27.83 -22.06 -15.25
C SER A 207 26.52 -21.40 -15.70
N PHE A 208 25.84 -20.69 -14.77
CA PHE A 208 24.56 -20.03 -15.00
C PHE A 208 24.74 -18.57 -15.39
N SER A 209 24.09 -18.11 -16.44
CA SER A 209 23.73 -16.69 -16.61
C SER A 209 22.27 -16.49 -16.21
N PHE A 210 22.04 -15.43 -15.42
CA PHE A 210 20.71 -15.15 -14.85
C PHE A 210 19.97 -14.16 -15.75
N ILE A 211 18.86 -14.60 -16.37
CA ILE A 211 17.86 -13.69 -16.96
C ILE A 211 16.56 -13.87 -16.19
N ALA A 212 16.26 -12.90 -15.32
CA ALA A 212 14.99 -12.89 -14.60
C ALA A 212 13.87 -12.42 -15.53
N SER A 213 12.97 -13.33 -15.91
CA SER A 213 11.73 -12.98 -16.59
C SER A 213 10.52 -13.39 -15.74
N HIS A 214 9.38 -12.75 -15.98
CA HIS A 214 8.12 -12.95 -15.24
C HIS A 214 7.82 -14.42 -14.88
N GLY A 215 8.14 -14.81 -13.63
CA GLY A 215 7.82 -16.12 -13.06
C GLY A 215 8.77 -17.27 -13.42
N GLY A 216 9.94 -17.01 -14.00
CA GLY A 216 10.96 -18.01 -14.28
C GLY A 216 12.34 -17.40 -14.44
N PHE A 217 13.36 -18.23 -14.48
CA PHE A 217 14.71 -17.87 -14.89
C PHE A 217 15.18 -18.80 -15.99
N SER A 218 15.88 -18.24 -16.96
CA SER A 218 16.56 -19.02 -18.00
C SER A 218 18.05 -19.03 -17.73
N VAL A 219 18.65 -20.13 -18.05
CA VAL A 219 20.08 -20.36 -17.95
C VAL A 219 20.63 -20.44 -19.38
N ASP A 220 21.77 -19.85 -19.66
CA ASP A 220 22.44 -19.98 -20.95
C ASP A 220 22.74 -21.44 -21.24
N GLY A 221 22.07 -22.00 -22.26
CA GLY A 221 22.02 -23.42 -22.55
C GLY A 221 20.62 -23.99 -22.23
N ASP A 222 20.15 -24.93 -22.95
CA ASP A 222 18.83 -25.54 -23.03
C ASP A 222 18.03 -25.81 -21.72
N PHE A 223 18.37 -25.16 -20.58
CA PHE A 223 17.69 -25.35 -19.30
C PHE A 223 16.82 -24.14 -18.94
N SER A 224 15.53 -24.23 -19.22
CA SER A 224 14.52 -23.31 -18.68
C SER A 224 13.79 -24.00 -17.52
N TRP A 225 13.96 -23.48 -16.29
CA TRP A 225 13.15 -23.94 -15.17
C TRP A 225 11.91 -23.06 -15.05
N LYS A 226 10.74 -23.66 -15.23
CA LYS A 226 9.47 -23.07 -14.86
C LYS A 226 9.09 -23.65 -13.50
N ALA A 227 8.70 -22.77 -12.57
CA ALA A 227 8.18 -23.23 -11.30
C ALA A 227 7.04 -24.24 -11.53
N PRO A 228 7.03 -25.40 -10.88
CA PRO A 228 5.94 -26.33 -11.02
C PRO A 228 4.62 -25.62 -10.64
N PRO A 229 3.51 -25.95 -11.32
CA PRO A 229 2.23 -25.25 -11.08
C PRO A 229 1.78 -25.29 -9.62
N ALA A 230 2.15 -26.33 -8.88
CA ALA A 230 1.91 -26.41 -7.44
C ALA A 230 2.68 -25.34 -6.64
N ALA A 231 3.91 -25.01 -7.02
CA ALA A 231 4.68 -23.97 -6.34
C ALA A 231 4.13 -22.56 -6.58
N SER A 232 3.65 -22.27 -7.79
CA SER A 232 3.01 -20.99 -8.08
C SER A 232 1.71 -20.82 -7.29
N VAL A 233 0.89 -21.86 -7.19
CA VAL A 233 -0.33 -21.86 -6.38
C VAL A 233 -0.01 -21.65 -4.89
N LEU A 234 1.01 -22.33 -4.35
CA LEU A 234 1.44 -22.14 -2.96
C LEU A 234 1.92 -20.71 -2.70
N LEU A 235 2.67 -20.12 -3.63
CA LEU A 235 3.11 -18.72 -3.52
C LEU A 235 1.93 -17.74 -3.57
N ASP A 236 0.95 -17.99 -4.42
CA ASP A 236 -0.26 -17.18 -4.49
C ASP A 236 -1.09 -17.31 -3.20
N ILE A 237 -1.25 -18.50 -2.63
CA ILE A 237 -1.90 -18.70 -1.33
C ILE A 237 -1.12 -17.96 -0.22
N ALA A 238 0.20 -18.10 -0.19
CA ALA A 238 1.02 -17.40 0.79
C ALA A 238 0.87 -15.87 0.69
N ARG A 239 0.85 -15.33 -0.53
CA ARG A 239 0.75 -13.90 -0.80
C ARG A 239 -0.65 -13.32 -0.55
N TYR A 240 -1.70 -14.01 -1.04
CA TYR A 240 -3.07 -13.47 -1.04
C TYR A 240 -3.92 -13.94 0.16
N ALA A 241 -3.49 -14.96 0.89
CA ALA A 241 -4.20 -15.44 2.07
C ALA A 241 -3.35 -15.35 3.34
N ILE A 242 -2.21 -16.04 3.41
CA ILE A 242 -1.43 -16.17 4.65
C ILE A 242 -0.88 -14.81 5.09
N LEU A 243 -0.25 -14.06 4.19
CA LEU A 243 0.36 -12.77 4.51
C LEU A 243 -0.67 -11.73 5.01
N PRO A 244 -1.82 -11.48 4.34
CA PRO A 244 -2.78 -10.52 4.85
C PRO A 244 -3.43 -10.98 6.15
N ILE A 245 -3.75 -12.27 6.34
CA ILE A 245 -4.34 -12.77 7.58
C ILE A 245 -3.36 -12.59 8.75
N SER A 246 -2.09 -12.96 8.56
CA SER A 246 -1.06 -12.80 9.60
C SER A 246 -0.79 -11.32 9.92
N ALA A 247 -0.77 -10.46 8.90
CA ALA A 247 -0.61 -9.02 9.08
C ALA A 247 -1.80 -8.40 9.84
N LEU A 248 -3.03 -8.79 9.51
CA LEU A 248 -4.24 -8.35 10.21
C LEU A 248 -4.20 -8.76 11.69
N ALA A 249 -3.90 -10.02 11.97
CA ALA A 249 -3.82 -10.53 13.34
C ALA A 249 -2.72 -9.82 14.14
N TYR A 250 -1.51 -9.75 13.58
CA TYR A 250 -0.37 -9.09 14.24
C TYR A 250 -0.65 -7.60 14.51
N GLY A 251 -1.18 -6.88 13.52
CA GLY A 251 -1.52 -5.47 13.67
C GLY A 251 -2.57 -5.22 14.76
N TYR A 252 -3.59 -6.07 14.83
CA TYR A 252 -4.60 -6.00 15.88
C TYR A 252 -4.00 -6.21 17.28
N PHE A 253 -3.15 -7.23 17.45
CA PHE A 253 -2.50 -7.47 18.74
C PHE A 253 -1.59 -6.32 19.16
N ARG A 254 -0.89 -5.68 18.22
CA ARG A 254 -0.04 -4.50 18.53
C ARG A 254 -0.87 -3.30 19.00
N VAL A 255 -2.03 -3.05 18.40
CA VAL A 255 -2.94 -1.98 18.86
C VAL A 255 -3.52 -2.31 20.23
N ALA A 256 -3.97 -3.54 20.44
CA ALA A 256 -4.52 -3.98 21.73
C ALA A 256 -3.48 -3.95 22.87
N GLU A 257 -2.24 -4.38 22.60
CA GLU A 257 -1.13 -4.31 23.56
C GLU A 257 -0.85 -2.85 23.98
N LYS A 258 -0.87 -1.92 23.04
CA LYS A 258 -0.63 -0.50 23.34
C LYS A 258 -1.73 0.10 24.21
N GLU A 259 -2.99 -0.19 23.92
CA GLU A 259 -4.11 0.28 24.76
C GLU A 259 -4.04 -0.29 26.17
N ALA A 260 -3.72 -1.60 26.33
CA ALA A 260 -3.59 -2.22 27.63
C ALA A 260 -2.44 -1.63 28.47
N LEU A 261 -1.32 -1.25 27.84
CA LEU A 261 -0.18 -0.62 28.53
C LEU A 261 -0.51 0.80 28.97
N ASP A 262 -1.28 1.55 28.17
CA ASP A 262 -1.64 2.92 28.48
C ASP A 262 -2.77 3.01 29.54
N GLU A 263 -3.59 1.96 29.73
CA GLU A 263 -4.59 1.87 30.81
C GLU A 263 -3.98 1.64 32.20
N VAL A 264 -2.73 1.17 32.28
CA VAL A 264 -2.04 0.83 33.54
C VAL A 264 -1.20 2.01 34.07
N GLN A 265 -0.92 3.03 33.26
CA GLN A 265 -0.21 4.25 33.65
C GLN A 265 -1.17 5.35 34.08
#